data_b69cb17eebe8186c0271c0db7a4b726e
#
_entry.id   b69cb17eebe8186c0271c0db7a4b726e
#
_cell.length_a   1.000
_cell.length_b   1.000
_cell.length_c   1.000
_cell.angle_alpha   90.00
_cell.angle_beta   90.00
_cell.angle_gamma   90.00
#
_symmetry.space_group_name_H-M   'P 1'
#
loop_
_entity.id
_entity.type
_entity.pdbx_description
1 polymer ?
#
loop_
_entity_poly.entity_id
_entity_poly.type
_entity_poly.pdbx_seq_one_letter_code
_entity_poly.pdbx_strand_id
1 'polypeptide(L)'
;MIIDAGGALTLPAGIDVHVHFREPGMTSKENWYTGSCAAAAGGVTTVIDQPNTEPPTTNRRAFEQKLRLARGKSIVDFGINGGVTGNIEKLEELWKLGVTAFGEIFMAESTGGLNINEETFEEALAEIKRLGALATIHAEDEKMRLEFEKLLKGDTSYEYHSRARPNACEAVAVQQALELVSKLQVRAHLCHISTLEATGIIRKEKYLARRENKEPFFTCEVAPHHLFLSTRDWERLRSFGKMNPPLRGSHSIKALVNGINDGTIDMVASDHAPHLESEKDVDIRAAPSGVPGVETLMPLMLAAVRKNILPLSRMIMLTSWNPAKAFGLDCKSKGRLEVGFDADLIIVNPRELRPIKAEFLHSKAGWTPFEGMDGVFPEYTLSRGEVVWIEESINAKPGRGNFLKGRGIRSEGDEETLEEADETRD
;
A
#
# COMPACT_ATOMS: atom_id res chain seq x y z
N MET A 1 28.49 -16.53 -1.20
CA MET A 1 28.85 -15.33 -2.01
C MET A 1 29.24 -14.23 -1.01
N ILE A 2 30.28 -13.46 -1.27
CA ILE A 2 30.63 -12.25 -0.51
C ILE A 2 30.31 -11.06 -1.43
N ILE A 3 29.56 -10.08 -0.93
CA ILE A 3 29.27 -8.84 -1.63
C ILE A 3 30.03 -7.74 -0.90
N ASP A 4 30.96 -7.08 -1.60
CA ASP A 4 31.61 -5.87 -1.09
C ASP A 4 30.73 -4.67 -1.43
N ALA A 5 30.15 -4.06 -0.40
CA ALA A 5 29.27 -2.92 -0.56
C ALA A 5 30.04 -1.59 -0.89
N GLY A 6 31.40 -1.59 -0.92
CA GLY A 6 32.18 -0.41 -1.31
C GLY A 6 31.92 0.87 -0.51
N GLY A 7 31.36 0.76 0.71
CA GLY A 7 30.91 1.89 1.54
C GLY A 7 29.49 2.36 1.28
N ALA A 8 28.70 1.64 0.46
CA ALA A 8 27.25 1.86 0.30
C ALA A 8 26.49 1.50 1.59
N LEU A 9 25.27 2.03 1.74
CA LEU A 9 24.40 1.71 2.87
C LEU A 9 23.71 0.37 2.64
N THR A 10 23.72 -0.48 3.68
CA THR A 10 22.88 -1.69 3.74
C THR A 10 21.67 -1.39 4.63
N LEU A 11 20.49 -1.51 4.08
CA LEU A 11 19.22 -1.14 4.73
C LEU A 11 18.22 -2.30 4.66
N PRO A 12 17.24 -2.39 5.58
CA PRO A 12 16.11 -3.29 5.38
C PRO A 12 15.41 -2.98 4.06
N ALA A 13 15.02 -4.01 3.33
CA ALA A 13 14.22 -3.85 2.12
C ALA A 13 12.81 -3.35 2.44
N GLY A 14 12.17 -2.75 1.44
CA GLY A 14 10.79 -2.26 1.54
C GLY A 14 9.76 -3.38 1.63
N ILE A 15 8.69 -3.10 2.35
CA ILE A 15 7.44 -3.87 2.40
C ILE A 15 6.34 -2.97 1.89
N ASP A 16 5.74 -3.32 0.76
CA ASP A 16 4.64 -2.56 0.15
C ASP A 16 3.31 -3.28 0.41
N VAL A 17 2.53 -2.73 1.31
CA VAL A 17 1.27 -3.35 1.75
C VAL A 17 0.08 -3.06 0.84
N HIS A 18 0.30 -2.31 -0.26
CA HIS A 18 -0.76 -1.86 -1.14
C HIS A 18 -0.34 -1.86 -2.61
N VAL A 19 -0.56 -3.00 -3.28
CA VAL A 19 -0.29 -3.12 -4.72
C VAL A 19 -1.47 -3.78 -5.44
N HIS A 20 -1.64 -3.47 -6.73
CA HIS A 20 -2.62 -4.07 -7.63
C HIS A 20 -1.91 -4.70 -8.82
N PHE A 21 -1.46 -5.94 -8.69
CA PHE A 21 -0.75 -6.66 -9.76
C PHE A 21 -1.67 -7.16 -10.88
N ARG A 22 -2.95 -6.78 -10.82
CA ARG A 22 -3.90 -6.95 -11.93
C ARG A 22 -4.16 -8.38 -12.38
N GLU A 23 -3.56 -9.39 -11.80
CA GLU A 23 -3.73 -10.79 -12.15
C GLU A 23 -4.42 -11.57 -11.01
N PRO A 24 -5.49 -12.31 -11.35
CA PRO A 24 -6.01 -12.67 -12.65
C PRO A 24 -6.82 -11.56 -13.36
N GLY A 25 -7.04 -11.76 -14.66
CA GLY A 25 -8.04 -11.07 -15.49
C GLY A 25 -7.53 -9.82 -16.24
N MET A 26 -6.60 -9.04 -15.70
CA MET A 26 -6.13 -7.79 -16.29
C MET A 26 -4.62 -7.82 -16.60
N THR A 27 -4.12 -8.95 -17.06
CA THR A 27 -2.67 -9.23 -17.23
C THR A 27 -1.97 -8.38 -18.30
N SER A 28 -2.72 -7.68 -19.16
CA SER A 28 -2.17 -6.68 -20.07
C SER A 28 -1.60 -5.48 -19.32
N LYS A 29 -2.22 -5.08 -18.20
CA LYS A 29 -1.82 -3.93 -17.39
C LYS A 29 -0.66 -4.23 -16.46
N GLU A 30 -0.68 -5.41 -15.82
CA GLU A 30 0.36 -5.93 -14.95
C GLU A 30 0.15 -7.42 -14.68
N ASN A 31 1.16 -8.12 -14.18
CA ASN A 31 1.03 -9.47 -13.68
C ASN A 31 2.01 -9.73 -12.51
N TRP A 32 1.88 -10.88 -11.84
CA TRP A 32 2.72 -11.23 -10.69
C TRP A 32 4.21 -11.26 -11.00
N TYR A 33 4.63 -11.61 -12.21
CA TYR A 33 6.04 -11.62 -12.58
C TYR A 33 6.58 -10.20 -12.76
N THR A 34 5.97 -9.41 -13.65
CA THR A 34 6.46 -8.06 -13.96
C THR A 34 6.31 -7.10 -12.79
N GLY A 35 5.17 -7.17 -12.05
CA GLY A 35 4.99 -6.37 -10.83
C GLY A 35 6.01 -6.73 -9.73
N SER A 36 6.32 -8.03 -9.54
CA SER A 36 7.34 -8.43 -8.58
C SER A 36 8.78 -8.13 -9.05
N CYS A 37 9.04 -8.08 -10.35
CA CYS A 37 10.30 -7.57 -10.90
C CYS A 37 10.45 -6.08 -10.60
N ALA A 38 9.40 -5.29 -10.84
CA ALA A 38 9.35 -3.87 -10.50
C ALA A 38 9.57 -3.65 -8.99
N ALA A 39 8.94 -4.45 -8.13
CA ALA A 39 9.16 -4.40 -6.69
C ALA A 39 10.64 -4.65 -6.33
N ALA A 40 11.23 -5.73 -6.83
CA ALA A 40 12.63 -6.08 -6.59
C ALA A 40 13.61 -5.00 -7.08
N ALA A 41 13.40 -4.46 -8.28
CA ALA A 41 14.21 -3.37 -8.87
C ALA A 41 14.11 -2.09 -8.03
N GLY A 42 12.93 -1.82 -7.46
CA GLY A 42 12.70 -0.69 -6.55
C GLY A 42 13.19 -0.93 -5.12
N GLY A 43 13.67 -2.13 -4.76
CA GLY A 43 14.13 -2.45 -3.39
C GLY A 43 13.03 -2.93 -2.45
N VAL A 44 11.90 -3.39 -2.99
CA VAL A 44 10.79 -4.00 -2.23
C VAL A 44 10.87 -5.52 -2.34
N THR A 45 10.89 -6.23 -1.22
CA THR A 45 11.01 -7.70 -1.15
C THR A 45 9.74 -8.39 -0.70
N THR A 46 8.75 -7.64 -0.25
CA THR A 46 7.45 -8.16 0.19
C THR A 46 6.34 -7.23 -0.28
N VAL A 47 5.29 -7.81 -0.87
CA VAL A 47 4.12 -7.05 -1.34
C VAL A 47 2.83 -7.66 -0.83
N ILE A 48 1.77 -6.86 -0.65
CA ILE A 48 0.42 -7.34 -0.36
C ILE A 48 -0.52 -6.86 -1.47
N ASP A 49 -1.08 -7.83 -2.20
CA ASP A 49 -1.93 -7.55 -3.36
C ASP A 49 -3.40 -7.39 -2.99
N GLN A 50 -4.05 -6.40 -3.58
CA GLN A 50 -5.43 -6.04 -3.32
C GLN A 50 -6.43 -6.95 -4.06
N PRO A 51 -7.70 -7.05 -3.59
CA PRO A 51 -8.66 -8.04 -4.07
C PRO A 51 -9.33 -7.72 -5.41
N ASN A 52 -9.21 -6.51 -5.94
CA ASN A 52 -9.95 -6.00 -7.09
C ASN A 52 -9.41 -6.49 -8.45
N THR A 53 -9.31 -7.79 -8.60
CA THR A 53 -8.94 -8.51 -9.84
C THR A 53 -10.19 -9.09 -10.54
N GLU A 54 -10.04 -9.80 -11.66
CA GLU A 54 -11.11 -10.46 -12.40
C GLU A 54 -10.85 -11.98 -12.52
N PRO A 55 -11.53 -12.80 -11.70
CA PRO A 55 -12.52 -12.43 -10.69
C PRO A 55 -11.91 -11.78 -9.46
N PRO A 56 -12.70 -10.98 -8.67
CA PRO A 56 -12.23 -10.41 -7.43
C PRO A 56 -12.03 -11.49 -6.35
N THR A 57 -11.10 -11.25 -5.42
CA THR A 57 -10.73 -12.23 -4.38
C THR A 57 -11.75 -12.24 -3.24
N THR A 58 -13.00 -12.64 -3.52
CA THR A 58 -14.14 -12.61 -2.59
C THR A 58 -14.64 -13.99 -2.16
N ASN A 59 -13.98 -15.05 -2.60
CA ASN A 59 -14.32 -16.43 -2.26
C ASN A 59 -13.12 -17.36 -2.44
N ARG A 60 -13.24 -18.60 -1.94
CA ARG A 60 -12.21 -19.64 -2.01
C ARG A 60 -11.64 -19.82 -3.42
N ARG A 61 -12.50 -19.99 -4.42
CA ARG A 61 -12.08 -20.28 -5.80
C ARG A 61 -11.20 -19.17 -6.37
N ALA A 62 -11.62 -17.91 -6.20
CA ALA A 62 -10.87 -16.75 -6.67
C ALA A 62 -9.53 -16.60 -5.91
N PHE A 63 -9.54 -16.82 -4.59
CA PHE A 63 -8.33 -16.81 -3.79
C PHE A 63 -7.33 -17.88 -4.22
N GLU A 64 -7.77 -19.14 -4.36
CA GLU A 64 -6.90 -20.25 -4.77
C GLU A 64 -6.35 -20.06 -6.19
N GLN A 65 -7.14 -19.47 -7.10
CA GLN A 65 -6.70 -19.10 -8.45
C GLN A 65 -5.58 -18.07 -8.38
N LYS A 66 -5.78 -16.94 -7.64
CA LYS A 66 -4.79 -15.88 -7.47
C LYS A 66 -3.52 -16.42 -6.80
N LEU A 67 -3.66 -17.18 -5.72
CA LEU A 67 -2.53 -17.78 -5.00
C LEU A 67 -1.68 -18.68 -5.89
N ARG A 68 -2.31 -19.50 -6.74
CA ARG A 68 -1.59 -20.37 -7.68
C ARG A 68 -0.78 -19.56 -8.70
N LEU A 69 -1.36 -18.48 -9.23
CA LEU A 69 -0.69 -17.60 -10.18
C LEU A 69 0.49 -16.88 -9.53
N ALA A 70 0.28 -16.34 -8.32
CA ALA A 70 1.31 -15.68 -7.55
C ALA A 70 2.48 -16.61 -7.23
N ARG A 71 2.20 -17.82 -6.72
CA ARG A 71 3.21 -18.86 -6.43
C ARG A 71 4.03 -19.27 -7.64
N GLY A 72 3.43 -19.25 -8.83
CA GLY A 72 4.13 -19.63 -10.06
C GLY A 72 4.97 -18.50 -10.67
N LYS A 73 4.77 -17.24 -10.26
CA LYS A 73 5.32 -16.08 -10.97
C LYS A 73 6.08 -15.10 -10.09
N SER A 74 5.64 -14.84 -8.85
CA SER A 74 6.27 -13.82 -8.01
C SER A 74 7.72 -14.17 -7.69
N ILE A 75 8.61 -13.18 -7.80
CA ILE A 75 10.02 -13.29 -7.40
C ILE A 75 10.29 -12.70 -6.02
N VAL A 76 9.36 -11.95 -5.45
CA VAL A 76 9.39 -11.44 -4.08
C VAL A 76 8.30 -12.12 -3.24
N ASP A 77 8.42 -12.06 -1.93
CA ASP A 77 7.42 -12.62 -1.02
C ASP A 77 6.12 -11.82 -1.08
N PHE A 78 4.99 -12.48 -0.84
CA PHE A 78 3.71 -11.83 -1.05
C PHE A 78 2.61 -12.27 -0.08
N GLY A 79 1.73 -11.34 0.24
CA GLY A 79 0.42 -11.56 0.85
C GLY A 79 -0.69 -11.29 -0.16
N ILE A 80 -1.90 -11.72 0.19
CA ILE A 80 -3.12 -11.50 -0.60
C ILE A 80 -4.21 -11.03 0.34
N ASN A 81 -4.84 -9.90 0.03
CA ASN A 81 -6.00 -9.41 0.74
C ASN A 81 -7.29 -10.05 0.21
N GLY A 82 -8.26 -10.26 1.10
CA GLY A 82 -9.60 -10.74 0.80
C GLY A 82 -10.57 -9.58 0.57
N GLY A 83 -11.36 -9.63 -0.50
CA GLY A 83 -12.38 -8.62 -0.79
C GLY A 83 -13.60 -8.77 0.11
N VAL A 84 -14.19 -7.63 0.47
CA VAL A 84 -15.44 -7.53 1.23
C VAL A 84 -16.60 -7.24 0.28
N THR A 85 -17.68 -7.97 0.45
CA THR A 85 -18.96 -7.80 -0.27
C THR A 85 -20.11 -7.95 0.72
N GLY A 86 -21.36 -7.81 0.28
CA GLY A 86 -22.54 -8.10 1.12
C GLY A 86 -22.65 -9.56 1.60
N ASN A 87 -21.77 -10.46 1.16
CA ASN A 87 -21.72 -11.84 1.63
C ASN A 87 -20.69 -12.01 2.76
N ILE A 88 -21.02 -11.50 3.94
CA ILE A 88 -20.13 -11.42 5.11
C ILE A 88 -19.66 -12.81 5.59
N GLU A 89 -20.45 -13.86 5.43
CA GLU A 89 -20.08 -15.24 5.81
C GLU A 89 -18.84 -15.77 5.07
N LYS A 90 -18.50 -15.20 3.90
CA LYS A 90 -17.30 -15.59 3.14
C LYS A 90 -15.99 -15.10 3.77
N LEU A 91 -16.05 -14.12 4.66
CA LEU A 91 -14.86 -13.60 5.33
C LEU A 91 -14.17 -14.68 6.17
N GLU A 92 -14.93 -15.49 6.91
CA GLU A 92 -14.35 -16.58 7.71
C GLU A 92 -13.66 -17.64 6.83
N GLU A 93 -14.26 -17.99 5.67
CA GLU A 93 -13.65 -18.92 4.73
C GLU A 93 -12.31 -18.39 4.19
N LEU A 94 -12.27 -17.11 3.77
CA LEU A 94 -11.06 -16.46 3.28
C LEU A 94 -9.99 -16.33 4.38
N TRP A 95 -10.39 -16.02 5.61
CA TRP A 95 -9.47 -15.93 6.74
C TRP A 95 -8.79 -17.27 7.04
N LYS A 96 -9.54 -18.37 7.02
CA LYS A 96 -9.00 -19.73 7.16
C LYS A 96 -8.04 -20.10 6.03
N LEU A 97 -8.23 -19.58 4.83
CA LEU A 97 -7.32 -19.79 3.70
C LEU A 97 -6.02 -18.98 3.82
N GLY A 98 -6.01 -17.95 4.67
CA GLY A 98 -4.82 -17.17 5.00
C GLY A 98 -4.69 -15.86 4.25
N VAL A 99 -5.78 -15.18 3.91
CA VAL A 99 -5.70 -13.78 3.49
C VAL A 99 -4.98 -12.95 4.55
N THR A 100 -4.23 -11.93 4.13
CA THR A 100 -3.42 -11.11 5.04
C THR A 100 -4.28 -10.12 5.81
N ALA A 101 -5.26 -9.52 5.14
CA ALA A 101 -6.24 -8.60 5.67
C ALA A 101 -7.53 -8.66 4.83
N PHE A 102 -8.57 -7.95 5.26
CA PHE A 102 -9.78 -7.74 4.47
C PHE A 102 -9.84 -6.31 3.95
N GLY A 103 -9.97 -6.18 2.65
CA GLY A 103 -9.98 -4.92 1.95
C GLY A 103 -8.98 -4.94 0.78
N GLU A 104 -8.85 -3.88 0.09
CA GLU A 104 -9.37 -2.52 0.32
C GLU A 104 -10.91 -2.51 0.40
N ILE A 105 -11.48 -2.09 1.54
CA ILE A 105 -12.92 -1.92 1.70
C ILE A 105 -13.28 -0.53 1.18
N PHE A 106 -14.04 -0.46 0.09
CA PHE A 106 -14.41 0.79 -0.56
C PHE A 106 -15.70 1.38 0.03
N MET A 107 -15.60 2.49 0.75
CA MET A 107 -16.76 3.24 1.23
C MET A 107 -17.42 4.08 0.12
N ALA A 108 -16.71 4.33 -0.99
CA ALA A 108 -17.21 4.98 -2.20
C ALA A 108 -16.83 4.19 -3.44
N GLU A 109 -17.51 4.44 -4.57
CA GLU A 109 -17.12 3.85 -5.84
C GLU A 109 -15.72 4.32 -6.26
N SER A 110 -14.84 3.37 -6.49
CA SER A 110 -13.48 3.59 -6.96
C SER A 110 -13.16 2.68 -8.14
N THR A 111 -12.64 1.49 -7.90
CA THR A 111 -12.27 0.52 -8.95
C THR A 111 -12.78 -0.87 -8.61
N GLY A 112 -13.25 -1.61 -9.62
CA GLY A 112 -13.61 -3.03 -9.47
C GLY A 112 -15.01 -3.33 -8.94
N GLY A 113 -15.86 -2.31 -8.70
CA GLY A 113 -17.25 -2.51 -8.29
C GLY A 113 -17.41 -3.22 -6.93
N LEU A 114 -16.45 -3.02 -6.01
CA LEU A 114 -16.44 -3.63 -4.67
C LEU A 114 -16.90 -2.65 -3.57
N ASN A 115 -17.48 -1.50 -3.94
CA ASN A 115 -18.01 -0.57 -2.95
C ASN A 115 -19.20 -1.18 -2.19
N ILE A 116 -19.27 -0.86 -0.90
CA ILE A 116 -20.32 -1.34 0.00
C ILE A 116 -21.04 -0.16 0.67
N ASN A 117 -22.27 -0.38 1.11
CA ASN A 117 -23.02 0.62 1.86
C ASN A 117 -22.64 0.62 3.35
N GLU A 118 -23.13 1.61 4.11
CA GLU A 118 -22.81 1.79 5.53
C GLU A 118 -23.20 0.58 6.40
N GLU A 119 -24.37 -0.04 6.16
CA GLU A 119 -24.84 -1.21 6.91
C GLU A 119 -23.89 -2.41 6.69
N THR A 120 -23.58 -2.73 5.44
CA THR A 120 -22.62 -3.79 5.10
C THR A 120 -21.22 -3.49 5.66
N PHE A 121 -20.82 -2.21 5.71
CA PHE A 121 -19.54 -1.81 6.28
C PHE A 121 -19.47 -2.09 7.77
N GLU A 122 -20.51 -1.74 8.57
CA GLU A 122 -20.54 -2.04 9.99
C GLU A 122 -20.57 -3.56 10.26
N GLU A 123 -21.38 -4.33 9.51
CA GLU A 123 -21.42 -5.79 9.60
C GLU A 123 -20.06 -6.43 9.27
N ALA A 124 -19.39 -5.96 8.21
CA ALA A 124 -18.06 -6.45 7.82
C ALA A 124 -17.03 -6.19 8.93
N LEU A 125 -17.01 -4.97 9.50
CA LEU A 125 -16.10 -4.64 10.59
C LEU A 125 -16.35 -5.49 11.84
N ALA A 126 -17.62 -5.77 12.18
CA ALA A 126 -17.98 -6.65 13.29
C ALA A 126 -17.46 -8.09 13.07
N GLU A 127 -17.62 -8.62 11.85
CA GLU A 127 -17.11 -9.95 11.53
C GLU A 127 -15.58 -10.00 11.50
N ILE A 128 -14.92 -8.97 10.90
CA ILE A 128 -13.46 -8.85 10.91
C ILE A 128 -12.92 -8.81 12.35
N LYS A 129 -13.62 -8.10 13.25
CA LYS A 129 -13.30 -8.12 14.69
C LYS A 129 -13.43 -9.51 15.28
N ARG A 130 -14.54 -10.22 15.01
CA ARG A 130 -14.77 -11.58 15.48
C ARG A 130 -13.65 -12.54 15.07
N LEU A 131 -13.15 -12.37 13.84
CA LEU A 131 -12.05 -13.16 13.28
C LEU A 131 -10.66 -12.77 13.82
N GLY A 132 -10.54 -11.66 14.54
CA GLY A 132 -9.23 -11.10 14.93
C GLY A 132 -8.38 -10.61 13.77
N ALA A 133 -9.02 -10.32 12.63
CA ALA A 133 -8.37 -9.89 11.39
C ALA A 133 -8.12 -8.37 11.36
N LEU A 134 -7.51 -7.91 10.26
CA LEU A 134 -7.27 -6.50 9.95
C LEU A 134 -8.20 -6.06 8.82
N ALA A 135 -8.90 -4.92 8.99
CA ALA A 135 -9.63 -4.25 7.93
C ALA A 135 -8.74 -3.19 7.26
N THR A 136 -8.62 -3.17 5.93
CA THR A 136 -8.00 -2.07 5.20
C THR A 136 -9.07 -1.26 4.48
N ILE A 137 -9.08 0.07 4.62
CA ILE A 137 -10.23 0.91 4.31
C ILE A 137 -9.85 2.03 3.37
N HIS A 138 -10.49 2.08 2.19
CA HIS A 138 -10.52 3.23 1.28
C HIS A 138 -11.64 4.17 1.73
N ALA A 139 -11.29 5.27 2.38
CA ALA A 139 -12.24 6.16 3.03
C ALA A 139 -12.53 7.41 2.17
N GLU A 140 -13.54 7.34 1.32
CA GLU A 140 -14.15 8.48 0.63
C GLU A 140 -15.67 8.44 0.78
N ASP A 141 -16.33 9.59 0.95
CA ASP A 141 -17.80 9.70 1.10
C ASP A 141 -18.48 9.67 -0.26
N GLU A 142 -19.25 8.60 -0.53
CA GLU A 142 -19.92 8.38 -1.81
C GLU A 142 -21.00 9.42 -2.10
N LYS A 143 -21.76 9.81 -1.10
CA LYS A 143 -22.86 10.78 -1.26
C LYS A 143 -22.31 12.13 -1.69
N MET A 144 -21.28 12.61 -0.99
CA MET A 144 -20.62 13.85 -1.30
C MET A 144 -19.96 13.81 -2.68
N ARG A 145 -19.29 12.72 -3.02
CA ARG A 145 -18.69 12.50 -4.34
C ARG A 145 -19.73 12.67 -5.46
N LEU A 146 -20.86 12.00 -5.34
CA LEU A 146 -21.94 12.08 -6.33
C LEU A 146 -22.57 13.48 -6.44
N GLU A 147 -22.68 14.21 -5.33
CA GLU A 147 -23.16 15.60 -5.32
C GLU A 147 -22.18 16.52 -6.08
N PHE A 148 -20.88 16.41 -5.82
CA PHE A 148 -19.86 17.21 -6.51
C PHE A 148 -19.74 16.86 -7.99
N GLU A 149 -19.86 15.58 -8.37
CA GLU A 149 -19.90 15.18 -9.79
C GLU A 149 -21.08 15.85 -10.54
N LYS A 150 -22.25 15.93 -9.90
CA LYS A 150 -23.42 16.63 -10.49
C LYS A 150 -23.18 18.12 -10.64
N LEU A 151 -22.58 18.77 -9.61
CA LEU A 151 -22.28 20.19 -9.64
C LEU A 151 -21.26 20.56 -10.74
N LEU A 152 -20.33 19.66 -11.02
CA LEU A 152 -19.28 19.85 -12.01
C LEU A 152 -19.62 19.24 -13.37
N LYS A 153 -20.90 18.99 -13.65
CA LYS A 153 -21.35 18.51 -14.95
C LYS A 153 -20.96 19.50 -16.05
N GLY A 154 -20.15 19.04 -17.02
CA GLY A 154 -19.66 19.90 -18.12
C GLY A 154 -18.26 20.46 -17.91
N ASP A 155 -17.65 20.30 -16.74
CA ASP A 155 -16.24 20.61 -16.54
C ASP A 155 -15.35 19.57 -17.24
N THR A 156 -14.49 20.03 -18.16
CA THR A 156 -13.57 19.21 -18.95
C THR A 156 -12.11 19.37 -18.53
N SER A 157 -11.85 20.18 -17.49
CA SER A 157 -10.48 20.36 -16.99
C SER A 157 -9.97 19.10 -16.30
N TYR A 158 -8.65 18.88 -16.30
CA TYR A 158 -8.03 17.77 -15.56
C TYR A 158 -8.23 17.91 -14.04
N GLU A 159 -8.32 19.14 -13.54
CA GLU A 159 -8.62 19.42 -12.12
C GLU A 159 -10.03 19.00 -11.69
N TYR A 160 -10.94 18.75 -12.66
CA TYR A 160 -12.27 18.20 -12.40
C TYR A 160 -12.21 17.05 -11.39
N HIS A 161 -11.25 16.13 -11.54
CA HIS A 161 -11.17 14.95 -10.70
C HIS A 161 -10.90 15.29 -9.23
N SER A 162 -9.99 16.23 -8.95
CA SER A 162 -9.75 16.72 -7.58
C SER A 162 -10.93 17.49 -7.00
N ARG A 163 -11.67 18.21 -7.84
CA ARG A 163 -12.85 18.98 -7.41
C ARG A 163 -14.09 18.11 -7.21
N ALA A 164 -14.23 17.03 -7.98
CA ALA A 164 -15.32 16.06 -7.81
C ALA A 164 -15.14 15.19 -6.56
N ARG A 165 -13.90 15.10 -6.03
CA ARG A 165 -13.55 14.40 -4.79
C ARG A 165 -12.83 15.36 -3.85
N PRO A 166 -13.52 16.40 -3.31
CA PRO A 166 -12.89 17.40 -2.45
C PRO A 166 -12.34 16.77 -1.18
N ASN A 167 -11.44 17.48 -0.50
CA ASN A 167 -10.82 17.02 0.76
C ASN A 167 -11.86 16.55 1.79
N ALA A 168 -13.04 17.19 1.82
CA ALA A 168 -14.12 16.84 2.72
C ALA A 168 -14.65 15.41 2.50
N CYS A 169 -14.61 14.87 1.25
CA CYS A 169 -15.01 13.48 0.98
C CYS A 169 -14.16 12.48 1.79
N GLU A 170 -12.86 12.67 1.82
CA GLU A 170 -11.94 11.82 2.60
C GLU A 170 -12.11 12.09 4.10
N ALA A 171 -12.17 13.35 4.52
CA ALA A 171 -12.24 13.72 5.93
C ALA A 171 -13.50 13.16 6.62
N VAL A 172 -14.67 13.26 5.99
CA VAL A 172 -15.93 12.73 6.52
C VAL A 172 -15.87 11.21 6.63
N ALA A 173 -15.44 10.52 5.57
CA ALA A 173 -15.34 9.06 5.58
C ALA A 173 -14.30 8.55 6.60
N VAL A 174 -13.15 9.21 6.74
CA VAL A 174 -12.15 8.89 7.76
C VAL A 174 -12.74 9.06 9.17
N GLN A 175 -13.48 10.14 9.43
CA GLN A 175 -14.13 10.33 10.73
C GLN A 175 -15.14 9.20 11.01
N GLN A 176 -16.02 8.88 10.06
CA GLN A 176 -17.01 7.80 10.19
C GLN A 176 -16.34 6.43 10.40
N ALA A 177 -15.31 6.11 9.63
CA ALA A 177 -14.57 4.87 9.78
C ALA A 177 -13.94 4.76 11.17
N LEU A 178 -13.29 5.81 11.67
CA LEU A 178 -12.66 5.81 13.00
C LEU A 178 -13.67 5.74 14.14
N GLU A 179 -14.86 6.32 14.01
CA GLU A 179 -15.96 6.16 14.98
C GLU A 179 -16.40 4.71 15.10
N LEU A 180 -16.60 4.01 13.96
CA LEU A 180 -16.95 2.58 13.96
C LEU A 180 -15.80 1.71 14.47
N VAL A 181 -14.57 1.98 14.06
CA VAL A 181 -13.36 1.29 14.52
C VAL A 181 -13.23 1.39 16.03
N SER A 182 -13.45 2.58 16.61
CA SER A 182 -13.41 2.81 18.04
C SER A 182 -14.58 2.13 18.77
N LYS A 183 -15.81 2.24 18.24
CA LYS A 183 -17.02 1.58 18.79
C LYS A 183 -16.85 0.07 18.84
N LEU A 184 -16.38 -0.55 17.77
CA LEU A 184 -16.24 -2.00 17.65
C LEU A 184 -14.89 -2.52 18.20
N GLN A 185 -13.92 -1.64 18.44
CA GLN A 185 -12.54 -2.01 18.79
C GLN A 185 -11.93 -3.00 17.79
N VAL A 186 -12.16 -2.79 16.51
CA VAL A 186 -11.63 -3.60 15.41
C VAL A 186 -10.28 -3.05 14.96
N ARG A 187 -9.34 -3.93 14.61
CA ARG A 187 -8.07 -3.50 14.01
C ARG A 187 -8.33 -3.03 12.59
N ALA A 188 -7.90 -1.79 12.28
CA ALA A 188 -8.09 -1.20 10.98
C ALA A 188 -6.80 -0.55 10.43
N HIS A 189 -6.75 -0.39 9.13
CA HIS A 189 -5.71 0.35 8.41
C HIS A 189 -6.40 1.28 7.39
N LEU A 190 -6.16 2.58 7.51
CA LEU A 190 -6.66 3.56 6.57
C LEU A 190 -5.69 3.68 5.39
N CYS A 191 -6.16 3.34 4.20
CA CYS A 191 -5.37 3.37 2.97
C CYS A 191 -5.09 4.82 2.52
N HIS A 192 -3.97 5.06 1.88
CA HIS A 192 -3.55 6.24 1.09
C HIS A 192 -4.17 7.58 1.53
N ILE A 193 -4.00 7.98 2.79
CA ILE A 193 -4.44 9.30 3.30
C ILE A 193 -3.81 10.41 2.46
N SER A 194 -4.64 11.36 2.00
CA SER A 194 -4.24 12.37 1.05
C SER A 194 -4.46 13.82 1.50
N THR A 195 -5.26 14.07 2.55
CA THR A 195 -5.73 15.41 2.90
C THR A 195 -5.22 15.93 4.23
N LEU A 196 -5.11 17.26 4.35
CA LEU A 196 -4.82 17.97 5.61
C LEU A 196 -5.85 17.64 6.68
N GLU A 197 -7.13 17.63 6.31
CA GLU A 197 -8.26 17.43 7.21
C GLU A 197 -8.24 16.02 7.80
N ALA A 198 -8.10 14.99 6.97
CA ALA A 198 -7.98 13.60 7.43
C ALA A 198 -6.75 13.39 8.31
N THR A 199 -5.60 13.97 7.93
CA THR A 199 -4.38 13.94 8.76
C THR A 199 -4.63 14.58 10.14
N GLY A 200 -5.40 15.66 10.20
CA GLY A 200 -5.78 16.32 11.45
C GLY A 200 -6.66 15.45 12.34
N ILE A 201 -7.64 14.76 11.77
CA ILE A 201 -8.52 13.81 12.48
C ILE A 201 -7.68 12.65 13.03
N ILE A 202 -6.86 12.01 12.21
CA ILE A 202 -5.97 10.91 12.61
C ILE A 202 -5.04 11.32 13.75
N ARG A 203 -4.43 12.51 13.66
CA ARG A 203 -3.55 13.04 14.72
C ARG A 203 -4.29 13.19 16.04
N LYS A 204 -5.50 13.74 16.01
CA LYS A 204 -6.34 13.92 17.18
C LYS A 204 -6.68 12.58 17.85
N GLU A 205 -7.13 11.58 17.07
CA GLU A 205 -7.50 10.27 17.58
C GLU A 205 -6.30 9.52 18.20
N LYS A 206 -5.14 9.55 17.54
CA LYS A 206 -3.89 9.01 18.09
C LYS A 206 -3.45 9.73 19.37
N TYR A 207 -3.60 11.05 19.42
CA TYR A 207 -3.29 11.82 20.63
C TYR A 207 -4.21 11.44 21.79
N LEU A 208 -5.51 11.26 21.56
CA LEU A 208 -6.47 10.85 22.57
C LEU A 208 -6.16 9.45 23.10
N ALA A 209 -5.88 8.48 22.22
CA ALA A 209 -5.47 7.14 22.64
C ALA A 209 -4.23 7.16 23.54
N ARG A 210 -3.18 7.90 23.14
CA ARG A 210 -1.94 8.04 23.95
C ARG A 210 -2.19 8.65 25.33
N ARG A 211 -3.08 9.64 25.42
CA ARG A 211 -3.45 10.22 26.71
C ARG A 211 -4.11 9.23 27.68
N GLU A 212 -4.78 8.23 27.13
CA GLU A 212 -5.40 7.13 27.87
C GLU A 212 -4.47 5.93 28.08
N ASN A 213 -3.18 6.05 27.72
CA ASN A 213 -2.20 4.96 27.69
C ASN A 213 -2.68 3.74 26.89
N LYS A 214 -3.39 3.98 25.77
CA LYS A 214 -3.87 2.95 24.85
C LYS A 214 -3.16 3.06 23.51
N GLU A 215 -2.93 1.92 22.87
CA GLU A 215 -2.59 1.89 21.47
C GLU A 215 -3.85 2.13 20.62
N PRO A 216 -3.79 2.94 19.57
CA PRO A 216 -4.93 3.11 18.67
C PRO A 216 -5.22 1.80 17.94
N PHE A 217 -6.51 1.48 17.76
CA PHE A 217 -6.95 0.29 17.01
C PHE A 217 -6.69 0.42 15.50
N PHE A 218 -6.05 1.48 15.06
CA PHE A 218 -5.82 1.71 13.65
C PHE A 218 -4.40 2.20 13.35
N THR A 219 -3.99 1.94 12.12
CA THR A 219 -2.83 2.51 11.44
C THR A 219 -3.27 3.21 10.16
N CYS A 220 -2.40 3.97 9.53
CA CYS A 220 -2.67 4.57 8.23
C CYS A 220 -1.41 4.68 7.36
N GLU A 221 -1.62 4.74 6.07
CA GLU A 221 -0.57 4.92 5.07
C GLU A 221 -0.77 6.20 4.25
N VAL A 222 0.29 6.61 3.59
CA VAL A 222 0.28 7.62 2.54
C VAL A 222 0.97 7.07 1.31
N ALA A 223 0.49 7.41 0.12
CA ALA A 223 1.15 7.01 -1.11
C ALA A 223 2.18 8.07 -1.58
N PRO A 224 3.28 7.66 -2.27
CA PRO A 224 4.29 8.59 -2.78
C PRO A 224 3.70 9.69 -3.67
N HIS A 225 2.69 9.39 -4.47
CA HIS A 225 2.04 10.39 -5.32
C HIS A 225 1.32 11.49 -4.52
N HIS A 226 0.85 11.21 -3.29
CA HIS A 226 0.29 12.24 -2.40
C HIS A 226 1.38 13.03 -1.63
N LEU A 227 2.60 12.50 -1.52
CA LEU A 227 3.74 13.21 -0.90
C LEU A 227 4.48 14.12 -1.88
N PHE A 228 4.59 13.72 -3.15
CA PHE A 228 5.51 14.34 -4.10
C PHE A 228 4.83 14.99 -5.31
N LEU A 229 3.55 14.72 -5.55
CA LEU A 229 2.75 15.33 -6.62
C LEU A 229 1.62 16.16 -6.03
N SER A 230 1.15 17.16 -6.80
CA SER A 230 0.13 18.10 -6.36
C SER A 230 -0.87 18.41 -7.48
N THR A 231 -1.89 19.19 -7.17
CA THR A 231 -2.82 19.74 -8.19
C THR A 231 -2.11 20.62 -9.23
N ARG A 232 -0.88 21.09 -8.98
CA ARG A 232 -0.06 21.82 -9.98
C ARG A 232 0.46 20.92 -11.09
N ASP A 233 0.49 19.61 -10.84
CA ASP A 233 0.97 18.61 -11.81
C ASP A 233 -0.10 18.23 -12.84
N TRP A 234 -1.36 18.71 -12.71
CA TRP A 234 -2.42 18.36 -13.64
C TRP A 234 -2.13 18.75 -15.09
N GLU A 235 -1.47 19.90 -15.33
CA GLU A 235 -1.10 20.31 -16.71
C GLU A 235 -0.09 19.34 -17.33
N ARG A 236 0.87 18.85 -16.54
CA ARG A 236 1.90 17.91 -16.99
C ARG A 236 1.35 16.50 -17.13
N LEU A 237 0.61 16.04 -16.12
CA LEU A 237 0.14 14.66 -16.05
C LEU A 237 -1.14 14.43 -16.84
N ARG A 238 -1.99 15.43 -17.00
CA ARG A 238 -3.30 15.29 -17.66
C ARG A 238 -4.07 14.11 -17.05
N SER A 239 -4.74 13.29 -17.86
CA SER A 239 -5.48 12.09 -17.45
C SER A 239 -4.59 11.00 -16.80
N PHE A 240 -3.28 11.01 -17.05
CA PHE A 240 -2.33 10.13 -16.37
C PHE A 240 -2.26 10.40 -14.87
N GLY A 241 -2.52 11.64 -14.42
CA GLY A 241 -2.59 12.00 -13.00
C GLY A 241 -3.86 11.54 -12.27
N LYS A 242 -4.79 10.83 -12.93
CA LYS A 242 -6.01 10.35 -12.28
C LYS A 242 -5.73 9.14 -11.38
N MET A 243 -5.98 9.31 -10.07
CA MET A 243 -5.92 8.28 -9.03
C MET A 243 -6.98 8.57 -7.96
N ASN A 244 -7.31 7.62 -7.12
CA ASN A 244 -8.24 7.76 -5.99
C ASN A 244 -7.55 7.41 -4.67
N PRO A 245 -7.52 8.32 -3.68
CA PRO A 245 -7.95 9.72 -3.73
C PRO A 245 -7.15 10.57 -4.74
N PRO A 246 -7.71 11.71 -5.21
CA PRO A 246 -7.04 12.52 -6.23
C PRO A 246 -5.86 13.34 -5.68
N LEU A 247 -5.06 13.90 -6.58
CA LEU A 247 -4.01 14.86 -6.23
C LEU A 247 -4.57 16.04 -5.43
N ARG A 248 -3.80 16.48 -4.43
CA ARG A 248 -4.19 17.54 -3.50
C ARG A 248 -3.32 18.80 -3.63
N GLY A 249 -3.78 19.87 -3.05
CA GLY A 249 -3.02 21.11 -2.95
C GLY A 249 -1.85 21.05 -1.97
N SER A 250 -0.94 22.02 -2.06
CA SER A 250 0.31 22.08 -1.29
C SER A 250 0.12 22.04 0.24
N HIS A 251 -1.02 22.49 0.78
CA HIS A 251 -1.29 22.43 2.22
C HIS A 251 -1.47 20.99 2.71
N SER A 252 -2.15 20.15 1.90
CA SER A 252 -2.29 18.72 2.20
C SER A 252 -0.94 18.01 2.14
N ILE A 253 -0.14 18.25 1.10
CA ILE A 253 1.23 17.70 1.00
C ILE A 253 2.06 18.05 2.23
N LYS A 254 2.03 19.33 2.66
CA LYS A 254 2.76 19.75 3.85
C LYS A 254 2.28 19.03 5.11
N ALA A 255 0.97 18.83 5.26
CA ALA A 255 0.40 18.07 6.38
C ALA A 255 0.84 16.61 6.38
N LEU A 256 0.85 15.96 5.20
CA LEU A 256 1.31 14.58 5.03
C LEU A 256 2.81 14.43 5.33
N VAL A 257 3.66 15.35 4.83
CA VAL A 257 5.09 15.37 5.13
C VAL A 257 5.34 15.56 6.63
N ASN A 258 4.60 16.43 7.29
CA ASN A 258 4.66 16.55 8.76
C ASN A 258 4.20 15.24 9.43
N GLY A 259 3.12 14.62 8.92
CA GLY A 259 2.55 13.38 9.45
C GLY A 259 3.51 12.20 9.39
N ILE A 260 4.28 12.05 8.30
CA ILE A 260 5.31 11.00 8.22
C ILE A 260 6.47 11.26 9.18
N ASN A 261 6.75 12.51 9.54
CA ASN A 261 7.83 12.87 10.47
C ASN A 261 7.42 12.75 11.94
N ASP A 262 6.20 13.15 12.30
CA ASP A 262 5.74 13.20 13.69
C ASP A 262 5.04 11.92 14.20
N GLY A 263 4.84 10.93 13.32
CA GLY A 263 4.21 9.65 13.66
C GLY A 263 2.68 9.67 13.59
N THR A 264 2.08 10.69 13.01
CA THR A 264 0.65 10.69 12.66
C THR A 264 0.35 9.67 11.57
N ILE A 265 1.22 9.57 10.56
CA ILE A 265 1.18 8.57 9.50
C ILE A 265 2.16 7.46 9.84
N ASP A 266 1.71 6.21 9.78
CA ASP A 266 2.48 5.05 10.22
C ASP A 266 3.41 4.53 9.14
N MET A 267 2.99 4.52 7.88
CA MET A 267 3.75 3.91 6.79
C MET A 267 3.54 4.60 5.44
N VAL A 268 4.37 4.23 4.49
CA VAL A 268 4.25 4.60 3.08
C VAL A 268 4.04 3.32 2.28
N ALA A 269 2.98 3.28 1.47
CA ALA A 269 2.69 2.21 0.53
C ALA A 269 2.46 2.80 -0.86
N SER A 270 2.75 2.06 -1.92
CA SER A 270 2.79 2.66 -3.26
C SER A 270 1.42 2.94 -3.87
N ASP A 271 0.41 2.19 -3.50
CA ASP A 271 -0.83 2.08 -4.26
C ASP A 271 -0.54 1.84 -5.75
N HIS A 272 0.38 0.89 -6.02
CA HIS A 272 0.76 0.54 -7.39
C HIS A 272 -0.45 0.00 -8.14
N ALA A 273 -1.05 0.85 -8.97
CA ALA A 273 -2.29 0.57 -9.68
C ALA A 273 -2.14 0.87 -11.19
N PRO A 274 -1.33 0.08 -11.93
CA PRO A 274 -0.95 0.35 -13.30
C PRO A 274 -2.12 0.21 -14.29
N HIS A 275 -2.08 1.07 -15.31
CA HIS A 275 -2.94 1.05 -16.49
C HIS A 275 -2.08 1.31 -17.71
N LEU A 276 -2.51 0.80 -18.88
CA LEU A 276 -1.82 1.05 -20.14
C LEU A 276 -1.89 2.54 -20.53
N GLU A 277 -0.89 3.04 -21.24
CA GLU A 277 -0.90 4.40 -21.80
C GLU A 277 -2.18 4.67 -22.59
N SER A 278 -2.58 3.73 -23.46
CA SER A 278 -3.80 3.86 -24.28
C SER A 278 -5.09 3.94 -23.47
N GLU A 279 -5.12 3.43 -22.24
CA GLU A 279 -6.26 3.56 -21.33
C GLU A 279 -6.24 4.89 -20.58
N LYS A 280 -5.05 5.43 -20.37
CA LYS A 280 -4.85 6.72 -19.67
C LYS A 280 -4.97 7.92 -20.61
N ASP A 281 -4.54 7.81 -21.87
CA ASP A 281 -4.56 8.91 -22.85
C ASP A 281 -5.96 9.12 -23.46
N VAL A 282 -6.91 9.40 -22.59
CA VAL A 282 -8.32 9.68 -22.93
C VAL A 282 -8.84 10.84 -22.07
N ASP A 283 -10.11 11.23 -22.26
CA ASP A 283 -10.74 12.24 -21.40
C ASP A 283 -10.63 11.85 -19.91
N ILE A 284 -10.39 12.83 -19.04
CA ILE A 284 -10.16 12.62 -17.59
C ILE A 284 -11.31 11.85 -16.92
N ARG A 285 -12.54 11.94 -17.41
CA ARG A 285 -13.68 11.22 -16.87
C ARG A 285 -13.67 9.75 -17.27
N ALA A 286 -13.24 9.47 -18.50
CA ALA A 286 -13.15 8.12 -19.05
C ALA A 286 -11.88 7.37 -18.57
N ALA A 287 -10.80 8.09 -18.31
CA ALA A 287 -9.55 7.50 -17.85
C ALA A 287 -9.74 6.71 -16.56
N PRO A 288 -9.18 5.50 -16.44
CA PRO A 288 -9.21 4.74 -15.19
C PRO A 288 -8.33 5.41 -14.12
N SER A 289 -8.71 5.26 -12.84
CA SER A 289 -7.92 5.74 -11.70
C SER A 289 -6.83 4.76 -11.34
N GLY A 290 -5.62 5.26 -11.12
CA GLY A 290 -4.44 4.49 -10.71
C GLY A 290 -3.19 4.87 -11.48
N VAL A 291 -2.03 4.70 -10.83
CA VAL A 291 -0.70 4.99 -11.35
C VAL A 291 0.29 3.89 -10.94
N PRO A 292 1.34 3.61 -11.72
CA PRO A 292 2.41 2.72 -11.28
C PRO A 292 3.26 3.37 -10.18
N GLY A 293 3.68 2.60 -9.17
CA GLY A 293 4.38 3.17 -8.00
C GLY A 293 5.35 2.24 -7.27
N VAL A 294 5.22 0.90 -7.36
CA VAL A 294 5.98 -0.04 -6.52
C VAL A 294 7.50 0.09 -6.70
N GLU A 295 7.97 0.26 -7.93
CA GLU A 295 9.40 0.39 -8.24
C GLU A 295 9.98 1.74 -7.79
N THR A 296 9.15 2.77 -7.71
CA THR A 296 9.58 4.13 -7.36
C THR A 296 9.41 4.46 -5.87
N LEU A 297 8.75 3.60 -5.08
CA LEU A 297 8.50 3.80 -3.67
C LEU A 297 9.80 4.05 -2.89
N MET A 298 10.70 3.06 -2.82
CA MET A 298 11.96 3.20 -2.06
C MET A 298 12.89 4.24 -2.67
N PRO A 299 13.07 4.33 -4.01
CA PRO A 299 13.88 5.36 -4.64
C PRO A 299 13.46 6.79 -4.29
N LEU A 300 12.16 7.09 -4.29
CA LEU A 300 11.63 8.41 -3.90
C LEU A 300 11.85 8.70 -2.41
N MET A 301 11.60 7.71 -1.55
CA MET A 301 11.79 7.87 -0.10
C MET A 301 13.26 8.06 0.27
N LEU A 302 14.19 7.35 -0.36
CA LEU A 302 15.63 7.55 -0.21
C LEU A 302 16.08 8.93 -0.73
N ALA A 303 15.53 9.38 -1.86
CA ALA A 303 15.76 10.74 -2.36
C ALA A 303 15.24 11.81 -1.40
N ALA A 304 14.08 11.57 -0.73
CA ALA A 304 13.54 12.45 0.30
C ALA A 304 14.47 12.54 1.53
N VAL A 305 15.07 11.41 1.94
CA VAL A 305 16.13 11.41 3.00
C VAL A 305 17.32 12.23 2.54
N ARG A 306 17.78 12.03 1.32
CA ARG A 306 18.92 12.79 0.76
C ARG A 306 18.66 14.29 0.69
N LYS A 307 17.40 14.69 0.46
CA LYS A 307 16.93 16.09 0.46
C LYS A 307 16.58 16.62 1.84
N ASN A 308 16.85 15.87 2.92
CA ASN A 308 16.54 16.21 4.32
C ASN A 308 15.04 16.49 4.57
N ILE A 309 14.14 15.83 3.82
CA ILE A 309 12.69 15.90 4.06
C ILE A 309 12.30 15.04 5.27
N LEU A 310 12.98 13.91 5.48
CA LEU A 310 12.82 13.04 6.64
C LEU A 310 14.15 12.36 7.01
N PRO A 311 14.34 11.95 8.29
CA PRO A 311 15.51 11.17 8.71
C PRO A 311 15.49 9.75 8.13
N LEU A 312 16.68 9.17 7.90
CA LEU A 312 16.82 7.78 7.42
C LEU A 312 16.13 6.77 8.35
N SER A 313 16.29 6.92 9.67
CA SER A 313 15.63 6.03 10.64
C SER A 313 14.11 6.08 10.52
N ARG A 314 13.54 7.25 10.26
CA ARG A 314 12.09 7.39 10.06
C ARG A 314 11.65 6.73 8.74
N MET A 315 12.42 6.92 7.67
CA MET A 315 12.16 6.25 6.39
C MET A 315 12.10 4.72 6.56
N ILE A 316 13.08 4.12 7.25
CA ILE A 316 13.11 2.67 7.53
C ILE A 316 11.85 2.24 8.31
N MET A 317 11.44 3.01 9.32
CA MET A 317 10.21 2.72 10.05
C MET A 317 8.99 2.73 9.14
N LEU A 318 8.88 3.73 8.25
CA LEU A 318 7.73 3.92 7.36
C LEU A 318 7.64 2.86 6.24
N THR A 319 8.76 2.34 5.77
CA THR A 319 8.81 1.48 4.58
C THR A 319 9.10 0.01 4.87
N SER A 320 9.50 -0.34 6.11
CA SER A 320 9.90 -1.70 6.45
C SER A 320 9.27 -2.18 7.76
N TRP A 321 9.60 -1.56 8.89
CA TRP A 321 9.18 -2.07 10.20
C TRP A 321 7.69 -1.88 10.49
N ASN A 322 7.16 -0.68 10.33
CA ASN A 322 5.74 -0.43 10.63
C ASN A 322 4.79 -1.22 9.72
N PRO A 323 5.03 -1.32 8.38
CA PRO A 323 4.27 -2.24 7.52
C PRO A 323 4.30 -3.69 8.03
N ALA A 324 5.49 -4.20 8.40
CA ALA A 324 5.60 -5.56 8.95
C ALA A 324 4.75 -5.74 10.20
N LYS A 325 4.87 -4.84 11.18
CA LYS A 325 4.13 -4.89 12.44
C LYS A 325 2.62 -4.79 12.23
N ALA A 326 2.16 -3.83 11.43
CA ALA A 326 0.74 -3.59 11.22
C ALA A 326 0.03 -4.80 10.58
N PHE A 327 0.68 -5.44 9.61
CA PHE A 327 0.13 -6.58 8.87
C PHE A 327 0.54 -7.95 9.46
N GLY A 328 1.26 -7.97 10.59
CA GLY A 328 1.65 -9.20 11.27
C GLY A 328 2.72 -10.00 10.52
N LEU A 329 3.55 -9.33 9.74
CA LEU A 329 4.66 -9.92 9.02
C LEU A 329 5.94 -9.99 9.87
N ASP A 330 6.00 -9.23 10.96
CA ASP A 330 7.07 -9.28 11.96
C ASP A 330 7.21 -10.65 12.58
N CYS A 331 6.09 -11.32 12.88
CA CYS A 331 6.10 -12.73 13.30
C CYS A 331 6.48 -13.73 12.19
N LYS A 332 6.68 -13.24 10.96
CA LYS A 332 7.21 -13.98 9.81
C LYS A 332 8.65 -13.55 9.49
N SER A 333 9.34 -12.95 10.47
CA SER A 333 10.73 -12.48 10.34
C SER A 333 10.97 -11.42 9.28
N LYS A 334 9.99 -10.49 9.07
CA LYS A 334 10.07 -9.42 8.09
C LYS A 334 10.28 -8.04 8.74
N GLY A 335 10.88 -7.11 7.99
CA GLY A 335 10.92 -5.68 8.31
C GLY A 335 12.13 -5.19 9.11
N ARG A 336 13.09 -6.05 9.48
CA ARG A 336 14.30 -5.68 10.23
C ARG A 336 15.54 -6.37 9.69
N LEU A 337 16.71 -5.72 9.89
CA LEU A 337 18.02 -6.36 9.81
C LEU A 337 18.46 -6.73 11.23
N GLU A 338 18.07 -7.91 11.66
CA GLU A 338 18.34 -8.45 13.00
C GLU A 338 18.54 -9.94 12.91
N VAL A 339 19.36 -10.53 13.81
CA VAL A 339 19.59 -11.98 13.85
C VAL A 339 18.26 -12.68 14.13
N GLY A 340 17.91 -13.67 13.30
CA GLY A 340 16.64 -14.37 13.35
C GLY A 340 15.58 -13.86 12.37
N PHE A 341 15.83 -12.70 11.75
CA PHE A 341 14.99 -12.18 10.66
C PHE A 341 15.50 -12.63 9.29
N ASP A 342 14.63 -12.61 8.30
CA ASP A 342 15.00 -12.85 6.91
C ASP A 342 16.00 -11.78 6.44
N ALA A 343 17.02 -12.19 5.70
CA ALA A 343 17.96 -11.27 5.09
C ALA A 343 17.32 -10.59 3.86
N ASP A 344 16.28 -9.80 4.12
CA ASP A 344 15.59 -8.93 3.19
C ASP A 344 16.23 -7.56 3.28
N LEU A 345 17.11 -7.24 2.34
CA LEU A 345 17.90 -6.02 2.39
C LEU A 345 18.18 -5.41 1.02
N ILE A 346 18.50 -4.13 1.03
CA ILE A 346 18.99 -3.39 -0.13
C ILE A 346 20.37 -2.84 0.15
N ILE A 347 21.20 -2.76 -0.88
CA ILE A 347 22.46 -2.03 -0.87
C ILE A 347 22.30 -0.83 -1.79
N VAL A 348 22.50 0.38 -1.24
CA VAL A 348 22.26 1.63 -1.98
C VAL A 348 23.41 2.60 -1.79
N ASN A 349 23.78 3.31 -2.83
CA ASN A 349 24.66 4.47 -2.75
C ASN A 349 23.81 5.74 -2.54
N PRO A 350 23.71 6.29 -1.32
CA PRO A 350 22.82 7.42 -1.05
C PRO A 350 23.27 8.72 -1.72
N ARG A 351 24.47 8.75 -2.33
CA ARG A 351 25.00 9.93 -3.04
C ARG A 351 24.56 9.95 -4.50
N GLU A 352 24.06 8.82 -5.02
CA GLU A 352 23.72 8.66 -6.42
C GLU A 352 22.22 8.95 -6.64
N LEU A 353 21.91 10.21 -6.93
CA LEU A 353 20.59 10.61 -7.39
C LEU A 353 20.52 10.41 -8.92
N ARG A 354 19.53 9.64 -9.35
CA ARG A 354 19.24 9.45 -10.78
C ARG A 354 17.82 9.92 -11.10
N PRO A 355 17.58 10.54 -12.28
CA PRO A 355 16.22 10.84 -12.70
C PRO A 355 15.44 9.54 -12.94
N ILE A 356 14.24 9.47 -12.43
CA ILE A 356 13.29 8.40 -12.73
C ILE A 356 12.89 8.54 -14.19
N LYS A 357 13.00 7.46 -14.95
CA LYS A 357 12.61 7.40 -16.36
C LYS A 357 11.84 6.11 -16.62
N ALA A 358 10.70 6.24 -17.26
CA ALA A 358 9.82 5.11 -17.55
C ALA A 358 10.51 3.99 -18.35
N GLU A 359 11.42 4.35 -19.26
CA GLU A 359 12.17 3.41 -20.10
C GLU A 359 13.05 2.42 -19.32
N PHE A 360 13.38 2.72 -18.05
CA PHE A 360 14.18 1.85 -17.16
C PHE A 360 13.33 1.12 -16.10
N LEU A 361 12.01 1.36 -16.07
CA LEU A 361 11.13 0.71 -15.12
C LEU A 361 10.53 -0.59 -15.69
N HIS A 362 10.19 -1.52 -14.82
CA HIS A 362 9.81 -2.91 -15.16
C HIS A 362 8.30 -3.14 -15.21
N SER A 363 7.49 -2.17 -14.75
CA SER A 363 6.04 -2.27 -14.87
C SER A 363 5.58 -2.29 -16.32
N LYS A 364 4.59 -3.10 -16.62
CA LYS A 364 3.96 -3.14 -17.94
C LYS A 364 3.27 -1.83 -18.35
N ALA A 365 3.03 -0.93 -17.40
CA ALA A 365 2.43 0.37 -17.67
C ALA A 365 3.18 1.15 -18.77
N GLY A 366 4.51 1.05 -18.80
CA GLY A 366 5.36 1.75 -19.77
C GLY A 366 5.52 3.25 -19.50
N TRP A 367 4.94 3.75 -18.40
CA TRP A 367 4.99 5.15 -17.99
C TRP A 367 5.07 5.28 -16.46
N THR A 368 5.36 6.48 -15.98
CA THR A 368 5.38 6.80 -14.55
C THR A 368 4.90 8.24 -14.31
N PRO A 369 4.14 8.53 -13.22
CA PRO A 369 3.79 9.90 -12.87
C PRO A 369 5.00 10.70 -12.35
N PHE A 370 6.10 10.02 -12.01
CA PHE A 370 7.32 10.57 -11.41
C PHE A 370 8.43 10.83 -12.43
N GLU A 371 8.13 10.82 -13.74
CA GLU A 371 9.10 11.05 -14.81
C GLU A 371 9.95 12.30 -14.54
N GLY A 372 11.29 12.14 -14.60
CA GLY A 372 12.26 13.21 -14.37
C GLY A 372 12.51 13.59 -12.91
N MET A 373 11.78 13.01 -11.94
CA MET A 373 12.04 13.22 -10.51
C MET A 373 13.28 12.42 -10.07
N ASP A 374 14.00 12.94 -9.06
CA ASP A 374 15.16 12.22 -8.52
C ASP A 374 14.74 11.00 -7.69
N GLY A 375 15.43 9.88 -7.90
CA GLY A 375 15.38 8.66 -7.11
C GLY A 375 16.77 8.18 -6.71
N VAL A 376 16.87 7.43 -5.61
CA VAL A 376 18.07 6.65 -5.25
C VAL A 376 17.70 5.18 -5.38
N PHE A 377 18.21 4.54 -6.42
CA PHE A 377 17.89 3.14 -6.73
C PHE A 377 18.84 2.16 -6.04
N PRO A 378 18.38 0.96 -5.66
CA PRO A 378 19.25 -0.06 -5.10
C PRO A 378 20.23 -0.60 -6.17
N GLU A 379 21.49 -0.78 -5.77
CA GLU A 379 22.47 -1.54 -6.54
C GLU A 379 22.20 -3.05 -6.42
N TYR A 380 21.78 -3.47 -5.23
CA TYR A 380 21.39 -4.86 -4.92
C TYR A 380 20.09 -4.86 -4.12
N THR A 381 19.23 -5.82 -4.45
CA THR A 381 18.10 -6.22 -3.60
C THR A 381 18.24 -7.71 -3.29
N LEU A 382 18.25 -8.03 -2.00
CA LEU A 382 18.28 -9.40 -1.51
C LEU A 382 16.94 -9.71 -0.82
N SER A 383 16.41 -10.87 -1.12
CA SER A 383 15.24 -11.41 -0.43
C SER A 383 15.60 -12.79 0.14
N ARG A 384 15.40 -12.96 1.45
CA ARG A 384 15.82 -14.17 2.20
C ARG A 384 17.26 -14.58 1.89
N GLY A 385 18.17 -13.60 1.84
CA GLY A 385 19.61 -13.80 1.61
C GLY A 385 20.02 -14.13 0.17
N GLU A 386 19.08 -14.20 -0.78
CA GLU A 386 19.39 -14.39 -2.19
C GLU A 386 19.24 -13.07 -2.94
N VAL A 387 20.21 -12.77 -3.81
CA VAL A 387 20.17 -11.59 -4.69
C VAL A 387 19.07 -11.79 -5.73
N VAL A 388 18.05 -10.93 -5.71
CA VAL A 388 16.94 -10.94 -6.68
C VAL A 388 17.06 -9.83 -7.73
N TRP A 389 17.84 -8.80 -7.41
CA TRP A 389 18.16 -7.67 -8.30
C TRP A 389 19.62 -7.28 -8.13
N ILE A 390 20.32 -7.06 -9.24
CA ILE A 390 21.72 -6.63 -9.29
C ILE A 390 22.01 -5.95 -10.61
N GLU A 391 22.70 -4.80 -10.57
CA GLU A 391 23.24 -4.11 -11.77
C GLU A 391 22.21 -3.97 -12.91
N GLU A 392 21.05 -3.44 -12.58
CA GLU A 392 19.94 -3.21 -13.53
C GLU A 392 19.35 -4.50 -14.14
N SER A 393 19.53 -5.64 -13.47
CA SER A 393 19.09 -6.94 -13.95
C SER A 393 18.34 -7.75 -12.89
N ILE A 394 17.28 -8.43 -13.31
CA ILE A 394 16.58 -9.41 -12.47
C ILE A 394 17.43 -10.69 -12.38
N ASN A 395 17.75 -11.09 -11.15
CA ASN A 395 18.55 -12.28 -10.84
C ASN A 395 17.73 -13.34 -10.09
N ALA A 396 16.44 -13.46 -10.42
CA ALA A 396 15.55 -14.40 -9.76
C ALA A 396 14.67 -15.13 -10.77
N LYS A 397 14.35 -16.40 -10.47
CA LYS A 397 13.41 -17.17 -11.30
C LYS A 397 11.97 -16.90 -10.87
N PRO A 398 11.00 -16.91 -11.80
CA PRO A 398 9.59 -16.88 -11.47
C PRO A 398 9.21 -17.98 -10.47
N GLY A 399 8.34 -17.66 -9.52
CA GLY A 399 7.88 -18.60 -8.49
C GLY A 399 8.81 -18.76 -7.29
N ARG A 400 9.86 -17.92 -7.17
CA ARG A 400 10.74 -17.90 -5.99
C ARG A 400 10.04 -17.33 -4.75
N GLY A 401 9.11 -16.40 -4.93
CA GLY A 401 8.42 -15.71 -3.84
C GLY A 401 7.58 -16.66 -2.99
N ASN A 402 7.61 -16.46 -1.67
CA ASN A 402 6.81 -17.22 -0.71
C ASN A 402 5.49 -16.51 -0.42
N PHE A 403 4.42 -17.29 -0.32
CA PHE A 403 3.16 -16.79 0.22
C PHE A 403 3.26 -16.61 1.75
N LEU A 404 3.12 -15.38 2.20
CA LEU A 404 3.06 -15.02 3.61
C LEU A 404 1.62 -15.13 4.08
N LYS A 405 1.24 -16.31 4.53
CA LYS A 405 -0.11 -16.58 5.02
C LYS A 405 -0.44 -15.64 6.18
N GLY A 406 -1.58 -14.98 6.13
CA GLY A 406 -2.11 -14.18 7.24
C GLY A 406 -2.25 -15.00 8.53
N ARG A 407 -2.49 -14.31 9.65
CA ARG A 407 -2.52 -14.97 10.97
C ARG A 407 -3.53 -16.12 11.06
N GLY A 408 -4.64 -16.05 10.30
CA GLY A 408 -5.70 -17.06 10.36
C GLY A 408 -6.45 -17.03 11.70
N ILE A 409 -7.41 -17.94 11.88
CA ILE A 409 -8.02 -18.18 13.17
C ILE A 409 -7.00 -18.95 14.02
N ARG A 410 -6.60 -18.39 15.15
CA ARG A 410 -5.73 -19.06 16.10
C ARG A 410 -6.46 -20.29 16.67
N SER A 411 -5.79 -21.43 16.71
CA SER A 411 -6.22 -22.55 17.55
C SER A 411 -5.90 -22.22 19.01
N GLU A 412 -6.70 -22.69 19.96
CA GLU A 412 -6.52 -22.43 21.39
C GLU A 412 -5.12 -22.86 21.93
N GLY A 413 -4.31 -23.57 21.13
CA GLY A 413 -2.93 -23.95 21.47
C GLY A 413 -1.84 -22.95 21.00
N ASP A 414 -2.18 -21.90 20.26
CA ASP A 414 -1.18 -20.93 19.73
C ASP A 414 -0.89 -19.78 20.74
N GLU A 415 -1.65 -19.66 21.83
CA GLU A 415 -1.46 -18.63 22.86
C GLU A 415 -0.28 -18.95 23.81
N GLU A 416 -0.04 -20.23 24.12
CA GLU A 416 1.05 -20.65 25.05
C GLU A 416 2.47 -20.35 24.51
N THR A 417 2.67 -20.31 23.18
CA THR A 417 4.00 -20.11 22.60
C THR A 417 4.48 -18.67 22.53
N LEU A 418 3.61 -17.68 22.74
CA LEU A 418 3.99 -16.26 22.74
C LEU A 418 4.22 -15.70 24.14
N GLU A 419 3.57 -16.24 25.16
CA GLU A 419 3.89 -15.88 26.55
C GLU A 419 5.27 -16.42 26.97
N GLU A 420 5.65 -17.64 26.53
CA GLU A 420 6.99 -18.16 26.74
C GLU A 420 8.11 -17.40 26.00
N ALA A 421 7.80 -16.77 24.86
CA ALA A 421 8.76 -15.98 24.10
C ALA A 421 8.98 -14.57 24.66
N ASP A 422 8.01 -14.01 25.38
CA ASP A 422 8.12 -12.69 26.03
C ASP A 422 8.78 -12.81 27.42
N GLU A 423 8.58 -13.91 28.15
CA GLU A 423 9.26 -14.15 29.45
C GLU A 423 10.76 -14.44 29.32
N THR A 424 11.26 -14.77 28.13
CA THR A 424 12.70 -15.01 27.90
C THR A 424 13.44 -13.76 27.40
N ARG A 425 12.81 -12.57 27.37
CA ARG A 425 13.38 -11.31 26.86
C ARG A 425 13.63 -10.22 27.92
N ASP A 426 13.60 -10.57 29.20
CA ASP A 426 14.08 -9.69 30.29
C ASP A 426 15.57 -9.88 30.58
#